data_ed8e755f727f7ff77d7706284e337f9c
#
_entry.id   ed8e755f727f7ff77d7706284e337f9c
#
_cell.length_a   1.000
_cell.length_b   1.000
_cell.length_c   1.000
_cell.angle_alpha   90.00
_cell.angle_beta   90.00
_cell.angle_gamma   90.00
#
_symmetry.space_group_name_H-M   'P 1'
#
loop_
_entity.id
_entity.type
_entity.pdbx_description
1 polymer ?
#
loop_
_entity_poly.entity_id
_entity_poly.type
_entity_poly.pdbx_seq_one_letter_code
_entity_poly.pdbx_strand_id
1 'polypeptide(L)'
;RHLAETILGAGRNPSRMRAAQQSGLLDRGSTNIAETAAQSDLVIVCTPVNNIVQFIRIVAQNSRPGTVITDVGSTKQKICSELYGSLPEGVTFVASHPLAGSEKAGFEFADPELFAGRPCVVTPDDQTPDEAIERVKGFWEALGMHVLQTTPENHDRILAETSHLPHVISSALAMTLSEENRPFTSTGFR
;
A
#
# COMPACT_ATOMS: atom_id res chain seq x y z
N ARG A 1 8.65 14.43 -7.70
CA ARG A 1 8.48 13.98 -9.11
C ARG A 1 7.32 14.67 -9.84
N HIS A 2 6.64 15.63 -9.22
CA HIS A 2 5.53 16.42 -9.82
C HIS A 2 4.39 15.54 -10.41
N LEU A 3 4.02 14.46 -9.72
CA LEU A 3 2.94 13.55 -10.15
C LEU A 3 1.56 14.04 -9.73
N ALA A 4 1.48 15.01 -8.84
CA ALA A 4 0.25 15.64 -8.37
C ALA A 4 0.47 17.14 -8.17
N GLU A 5 -0.58 17.93 -8.35
CA GLU A 5 -0.58 19.37 -8.05
C GLU A 5 -0.63 19.61 -6.54
N THR A 6 -1.34 18.75 -5.82
CA THR A 6 -1.51 18.85 -4.37
C THR A 6 -1.45 17.46 -3.74
N ILE A 7 -0.64 17.32 -2.70
CA ILE A 7 -0.51 16.10 -1.90
C ILE A 7 -1.17 16.32 -0.55
N LEU A 8 -2.28 15.62 -0.32
CA LEU A 8 -3.03 15.64 0.92
C LEU A 8 -2.69 14.40 1.75
N GLY A 9 -2.45 14.55 3.04
CA GLY A 9 -2.25 13.43 3.95
C GLY A 9 -3.31 13.40 5.04
N ALA A 10 -3.85 12.20 5.32
CA ALA A 10 -4.74 12.00 6.46
C ALA A 10 -4.19 10.94 7.41
N GLY A 11 -4.25 11.22 8.71
CA GLY A 11 -3.73 10.30 9.72
C GLY A 11 -4.23 10.60 11.12
N ARG A 12 -4.15 9.61 12.03
CA ARG A 12 -4.71 9.69 13.38
C ARG A 12 -4.02 10.69 14.31
N ASN A 13 -2.76 10.99 14.06
CA ASN A 13 -1.95 11.81 14.95
C ASN A 13 -1.74 13.21 14.36
N PRO A 14 -2.36 14.27 14.94
CA PRO A 14 -2.27 15.62 14.41
C PRO A 14 -0.86 16.19 14.44
N SER A 15 -0.03 15.79 15.40
CA SER A 15 1.36 16.27 15.48
C SER A 15 2.21 15.68 14.36
N ARG A 16 2.02 14.39 14.02
CA ARG A 16 2.70 13.77 12.87
C ARG A 16 2.25 14.35 11.53
N MET A 17 0.97 14.67 11.39
CA MET A 17 0.47 15.32 10.16
C MET A 17 1.07 16.71 9.98
N ARG A 18 1.15 17.51 11.06
CA ARG A 18 1.83 18.82 11.03
C ARG A 18 3.33 18.69 10.71
N ALA A 19 4.02 17.73 11.32
CA ALA A 19 5.44 17.51 11.07
C ALA A 19 5.72 17.09 9.62
N ALA A 20 4.91 16.18 9.03
CA ALA A 20 5.02 15.78 7.64
C ALA A 20 4.75 16.95 6.67
N GLN A 21 3.80 17.83 7.01
CA GLN A 21 3.55 19.05 6.25
C GLN A 21 4.72 20.02 6.34
N GLN A 22 5.26 20.26 7.53
CA GLN A 22 6.40 21.16 7.75
C GLN A 22 7.69 20.66 7.08
N SER A 23 7.85 19.34 6.92
CA SER A 23 8.97 18.75 6.18
C SER A 23 8.81 18.78 4.66
N GLY A 24 7.69 19.31 4.15
CA GLY A 24 7.43 19.41 2.70
C GLY A 24 7.00 18.08 2.05
N LEU A 25 6.70 17.04 2.83
CA LEU A 25 6.19 15.77 2.30
C LEU A 25 4.70 15.84 1.92
N LEU A 26 3.96 16.76 2.54
CA LEU A 26 2.55 17.02 2.29
C LEU A 26 2.33 18.52 2.10
N ASP A 27 1.46 18.89 1.18
CA ASP A 27 0.96 20.27 1.06
C ASP A 27 -0.01 20.57 2.21
N ARG A 28 -0.85 19.60 2.57
CA ARG A 28 -1.77 19.70 3.72
C ARG A 28 -1.88 18.38 4.46
N GLY A 29 -1.80 18.44 5.79
CA GLY A 29 -2.00 17.32 6.71
C GLY A 29 -3.27 17.49 7.54
N SER A 30 -4.11 16.46 7.64
CA SER A 30 -5.39 16.47 8.36
C SER A 30 -5.58 15.21 9.21
N THR A 31 -6.44 15.30 10.22
CA THR A 31 -7.00 14.12 10.90
C THR A 31 -8.42 13.78 10.41
N ASN A 32 -8.98 14.59 9.53
CA ASN A 32 -10.29 14.38 8.94
C ASN A 32 -10.16 13.65 7.59
N ILE A 33 -10.35 12.33 7.62
CA ILE A 33 -10.24 11.47 6.43
C ILE A 33 -11.33 11.79 5.41
N ALA A 34 -12.56 12.06 5.87
CA ALA A 34 -13.71 12.36 5.00
C ALA A 34 -13.46 13.63 4.18
N GLU A 35 -13.02 14.70 4.83
CA GLU A 35 -12.69 15.97 4.17
C GLU A 35 -11.54 15.83 3.18
N THR A 36 -10.52 15.04 3.55
CA THR A 36 -9.37 14.77 2.66
C THR A 36 -9.79 13.97 1.43
N ALA A 37 -10.62 12.94 1.62
CA ALA A 37 -11.15 12.11 0.54
C ALA A 37 -11.97 12.93 -0.46
N ALA A 38 -12.85 13.82 0.03
CA ALA A 38 -13.71 14.68 -0.79
C ALA A 38 -12.93 15.62 -1.74
N GLN A 39 -11.66 15.87 -1.47
CA GLN A 39 -10.79 16.76 -2.24
C GLN A 39 -9.78 16.01 -3.13
N SER A 40 -9.81 14.67 -3.12
CA SER A 40 -8.81 13.84 -3.79
C SER A 40 -9.35 13.20 -5.06
N ASP A 41 -8.52 13.12 -6.10
CA ASP A 41 -8.83 12.40 -7.34
C ASP A 41 -8.28 10.97 -7.33
N LEU A 42 -7.14 10.77 -6.67
CA LEU A 42 -6.51 9.48 -6.42
C LEU A 42 -6.20 9.35 -4.94
N VAL A 43 -6.64 8.27 -4.32
CA VAL A 43 -6.38 8.00 -2.91
C VAL A 43 -5.59 6.71 -2.75
N ILE A 44 -4.46 6.77 -2.02
CA ILE A 44 -3.64 5.62 -1.69
C ILE A 44 -3.81 5.30 -0.20
N VAL A 45 -4.37 4.13 0.12
CA VAL A 45 -4.60 3.69 1.51
C VAL A 45 -3.39 2.90 2.01
N CYS A 46 -2.57 3.55 2.83
CA CYS A 46 -1.31 3.02 3.39
C CYS A 46 -1.47 2.62 4.87
N THR A 47 -2.59 2.03 5.25
CA THR A 47 -2.85 1.57 6.61
C THR A 47 -2.42 0.11 6.80
N PRO A 48 -2.27 -0.39 8.06
CA PRO A 48 -2.11 -1.84 8.29
C PRO A 48 -3.21 -2.65 7.61
N VAL A 49 -2.85 -3.82 7.09
CA VAL A 49 -3.72 -4.65 6.23
C VAL A 49 -5.12 -4.89 6.82
N ASN A 50 -5.21 -5.11 8.14
CA ASN A 50 -6.49 -5.33 8.83
C ASN A 50 -7.44 -4.13 8.84
N ASN A 51 -6.95 -2.94 8.51
CA ASN A 51 -7.73 -1.70 8.51
C ASN A 51 -8.07 -1.21 7.10
N ILE A 52 -7.46 -1.77 6.06
CA ILE A 52 -7.57 -1.28 4.67
C ILE A 52 -9.04 -1.23 4.23
N VAL A 53 -9.78 -2.32 4.39
CA VAL A 53 -11.18 -2.40 3.96
C VAL A 53 -12.04 -1.32 4.63
N GLN A 54 -11.88 -1.16 5.95
CA GLN A 54 -12.63 -0.13 6.69
C GLN A 54 -12.30 1.27 6.19
N PHE A 55 -11.02 1.58 5.98
CA PHE A 55 -10.61 2.92 5.52
C PHE A 55 -11.03 3.17 4.07
N ILE A 56 -10.95 2.18 3.19
CA ILE A 56 -11.45 2.32 1.81
C ILE A 56 -12.94 2.62 1.80
N ARG A 57 -13.76 1.95 2.63
CA ARG A 57 -15.19 2.24 2.74
C ARG A 57 -15.46 3.67 3.22
N ILE A 58 -14.72 4.15 4.23
CA ILE A 58 -14.85 5.54 4.70
C ILE A 58 -14.45 6.53 3.60
N VAL A 59 -13.33 6.29 2.92
CA VAL A 59 -12.87 7.11 1.81
C VAL A 59 -13.92 7.14 0.70
N ALA A 60 -14.38 5.97 0.23
CA ALA A 60 -15.33 5.86 -0.87
C ALA A 60 -16.66 6.58 -0.59
N GLN A 61 -17.19 6.47 0.63
CA GLN A 61 -18.42 7.18 1.04
C GLN A 61 -18.30 8.71 1.04
N ASN A 62 -17.09 9.25 1.08
CA ASN A 62 -16.82 10.68 1.13
C ASN A 62 -16.12 11.20 -0.13
N SER A 63 -15.82 10.32 -1.08
CA SER A 63 -15.20 10.68 -2.35
C SER A 63 -16.22 11.20 -3.35
N ARG A 64 -15.77 12.03 -4.27
CA ARG A 64 -16.59 12.49 -5.40
C ARG A 64 -16.57 11.46 -6.54
N PRO A 65 -17.56 11.46 -7.42
CA PRO A 65 -17.53 10.64 -8.64
C PRO A 65 -16.26 10.88 -9.46
N GLY A 66 -15.68 9.79 -10.00
CA GLY A 66 -14.40 9.80 -10.71
C GLY A 66 -13.17 9.59 -9.84
N THR A 67 -13.33 9.51 -8.50
CA THR A 67 -12.22 9.19 -7.61
C THR A 67 -11.80 7.73 -7.79
N VAL A 68 -10.48 7.53 -7.94
CA VAL A 68 -9.86 6.20 -7.93
C VAL A 68 -9.18 5.98 -6.59
N ILE A 69 -9.40 4.81 -5.98
CA ILE A 69 -8.81 4.41 -4.71
C ILE A 69 -7.90 3.21 -4.97
N THR A 70 -6.72 3.20 -4.40
CA THR A 70 -5.83 2.04 -4.36
C THR A 70 -5.28 1.81 -2.97
N ASP A 71 -4.69 0.64 -2.71
CA ASP A 71 -4.06 0.29 -1.44
C ASP A 71 -2.63 -0.22 -1.64
N VAL A 72 -1.95 -0.48 -0.53
CA VAL A 72 -0.59 -1.06 -0.52
C VAL A 72 -0.51 -2.35 0.30
N GLY A 73 -1.64 -2.99 0.54
CA GLY A 73 -1.73 -4.17 1.40
C GLY A 73 -0.97 -5.37 0.86
N SER A 74 -0.39 -6.15 1.75
CA SER A 74 0.40 -7.35 1.41
C SER A 74 -0.43 -8.59 1.05
N THR A 75 -1.75 -8.56 1.26
CA THR A 75 -2.70 -9.59 0.84
C THR A 75 -3.83 -8.95 0.04
N LYS A 76 -4.38 -9.68 -0.95
CA LYS A 76 -5.35 -9.11 -1.89
C LYS A 76 -6.72 -9.81 -1.86
N GLN A 77 -6.75 -11.13 -1.76
CA GLN A 77 -7.98 -11.90 -1.93
C GLN A 77 -9.11 -11.42 -1.02
N LYS A 78 -8.85 -11.30 0.28
CA LYS A 78 -9.86 -10.83 1.24
C LYS A 78 -10.26 -9.37 1.00
N ILE A 79 -9.30 -8.48 0.74
CA ILE A 79 -9.56 -7.07 0.49
C ILE A 79 -10.46 -6.90 -0.74
N CYS A 80 -10.11 -7.57 -1.84
CA CYS A 80 -10.86 -7.51 -3.09
C CYS A 80 -12.27 -8.10 -2.95
N SER A 81 -12.42 -9.27 -2.30
CA SER A 81 -13.72 -9.90 -2.10
C SER A 81 -14.69 -9.08 -1.27
N GLU A 82 -14.19 -8.21 -0.38
CA GLU A 82 -15.03 -7.32 0.44
C GLU A 82 -15.34 -5.96 -0.20
N LEU A 83 -14.58 -5.54 -1.21
CA LEU A 83 -14.67 -4.19 -1.77
C LEU A 83 -15.20 -4.16 -3.20
N TYR A 84 -14.84 -5.12 -4.06
CA TYR A 84 -15.31 -5.12 -5.44
C TYR A 84 -16.82 -5.29 -5.51
N GLY A 85 -17.46 -4.43 -6.32
CA GLY A 85 -18.92 -4.38 -6.45
C GLY A 85 -19.68 -3.83 -5.23
N SER A 86 -18.99 -3.34 -4.17
CA SER A 86 -19.62 -2.87 -2.93
C SER A 86 -19.47 -1.38 -2.65
N LEU A 87 -18.76 -0.65 -3.52
CA LEU A 87 -18.50 0.77 -3.34
C LEU A 87 -19.60 1.65 -3.97
N PRO A 88 -19.74 2.92 -3.54
CA PRO A 88 -20.66 3.86 -4.14
C PRO A 88 -20.41 4.04 -5.64
N GLU A 89 -21.48 4.31 -6.39
CA GLU A 89 -21.41 4.62 -7.82
C GLU A 89 -20.47 5.78 -8.11
N GLY A 90 -19.65 5.64 -9.16
CA GLY A 90 -18.67 6.64 -9.58
C GLY A 90 -17.34 6.60 -8.82
N VAL A 91 -17.18 5.74 -7.81
CA VAL A 91 -15.91 5.52 -7.11
C VAL A 91 -15.35 4.15 -7.46
N THR A 92 -14.11 4.11 -7.90
CA THR A 92 -13.47 2.86 -8.32
C THR A 92 -12.32 2.48 -7.39
N PHE A 93 -12.29 1.22 -6.97
CA PHE A 93 -11.15 0.65 -6.27
C PHE A 93 -10.35 -0.23 -7.21
N VAL A 94 -9.04 -0.04 -7.22
CA VAL A 94 -8.08 -0.88 -7.95
C VAL A 94 -7.02 -1.32 -6.96
N ALA A 95 -7.07 -2.57 -6.55
CA ALA A 95 -6.16 -3.09 -5.53
C ALA A 95 -4.72 -3.17 -6.05
N SER A 96 -3.77 -2.77 -5.22
CA SER A 96 -2.35 -2.89 -5.55
C SER A 96 -1.49 -3.31 -4.35
N HIS A 97 -0.30 -3.83 -4.66
CA HIS A 97 0.70 -4.20 -3.67
C HIS A 97 2.10 -3.89 -4.21
N PRO A 98 2.70 -2.74 -3.86
CA PRO A 98 4.11 -2.48 -4.13
C PRO A 98 4.98 -3.42 -3.29
N LEU A 99 5.79 -4.26 -3.94
CA LEU A 99 6.70 -5.20 -3.27
C LEU A 99 7.96 -4.47 -2.81
N ALA A 100 7.75 -3.46 -1.99
CA ALA A 100 8.78 -2.60 -1.44
C ALA A 100 8.40 -2.21 0.00
N GLY A 101 9.39 -2.07 0.86
CA GLY A 101 9.18 -1.71 2.26
C GLY A 101 10.43 -1.91 3.08
N SER A 102 10.35 -1.48 4.34
CA SER A 102 11.36 -1.74 5.35
C SER A 102 10.67 -1.97 6.71
N GLU A 103 11.42 -2.49 7.66
CA GLU A 103 11.00 -2.65 9.06
C GLU A 103 10.86 -1.31 9.81
N LYS A 104 11.35 -0.22 9.22
CA LYS A 104 11.31 1.12 9.81
C LYS A 104 9.93 1.74 9.62
N ALA A 105 9.43 2.39 10.67
CA ALA A 105 8.12 3.04 10.65
C ALA A 105 8.24 4.54 10.93
N GLY A 106 7.65 5.35 10.05
CA GLY A 106 7.60 6.80 10.19
C GLY A 106 8.06 7.51 8.93
N PHE A 107 7.58 8.73 8.73
CA PHE A 107 7.95 9.55 7.57
C PHE A 107 9.43 10.00 7.63
N GLU A 108 10.06 9.93 8.79
CA GLU A 108 11.49 10.20 9.00
C GLU A 108 12.40 9.23 8.24
N PHE A 109 11.85 8.06 7.89
CA PHE A 109 12.54 7.03 7.12
C PHE A 109 12.04 6.96 5.66
N ALA A 110 11.34 8.00 5.20
CA ALA A 110 10.91 8.06 3.82
C ALA A 110 12.12 8.10 2.89
N ASP A 111 12.12 7.20 1.91
CA ASP A 111 13.17 7.09 0.89
C ASP A 111 12.54 7.34 -0.48
N PRO A 112 12.95 8.37 -1.21
CA PRO A 112 12.42 8.67 -2.54
C PRO A 112 12.72 7.58 -3.58
N GLU A 113 13.72 6.73 -3.33
CA GLU A 113 14.12 5.64 -4.22
C GLU A 113 13.54 4.27 -3.80
N LEU A 114 12.71 4.22 -2.75
CA LEU A 114 12.13 2.98 -2.21
C LEU A 114 11.47 2.11 -3.29
N PHE A 115 10.83 2.73 -4.26
CA PHE A 115 10.05 2.07 -5.30
C PHE A 115 10.84 1.80 -6.59
N ALA A 116 12.00 2.43 -6.79
CA ALA A 116 12.75 2.35 -8.03
C ALA A 116 13.18 0.91 -8.37
N GLY A 117 12.79 0.43 -9.56
CA GLY A 117 13.09 -0.92 -10.04
C GLY A 117 12.40 -2.05 -9.28
N ARG A 118 11.46 -1.76 -8.38
CA ARG A 118 10.71 -2.79 -7.62
C ARG A 118 9.42 -3.16 -8.35
N PRO A 119 8.92 -4.38 -8.21
CA PRO A 119 7.62 -4.76 -8.77
C PRO A 119 6.47 -4.20 -7.93
N CYS A 120 5.37 -3.84 -8.62
CA CYS A 120 4.08 -3.59 -8.01
C CYS A 120 3.05 -4.52 -8.64
N VAL A 121 2.29 -5.25 -7.85
CA VAL A 121 1.23 -6.12 -8.37
C VAL A 121 -0.11 -5.41 -8.27
N VAL A 122 -0.84 -5.34 -9.39
CA VAL A 122 -2.20 -4.79 -9.47
C VAL A 122 -3.17 -5.94 -9.70
N THR A 123 -4.27 -5.97 -8.94
CA THR A 123 -5.23 -7.10 -8.98
C THR A 123 -6.65 -6.60 -9.21
N PRO A 124 -7.00 -6.08 -10.42
CA PRO A 124 -8.35 -5.68 -10.75
C PRO A 124 -9.28 -6.90 -10.88
N ASP A 125 -10.59 -6.65 -10.84
CA ASP A 125 -11.60 -7.62 -11.26
C ASP A 125 -12.08 -7.37 -12.71
N ASP A 126 -12.93 -8.25 -13.21
CA ASP A 126 -13.44 -8.18 -14.59
C ASP A 126 -14.38 -6.97 -14.82
N GLN A 127 -14.84 -6.29 -13.76
CA GLN A 127 -15.73 -5.12 -13.85
C GLN A 127 -14.98 -3.81 -13.62
N THR A 128 -13.70 -3.88 -13.26
CA THR A 128 -12.89 -2.68 -13.03
C THR A 128 -12.64 -1.96 -14.35
N PRO A 129 -13.03 -0.67 -14.48
CA PRO A 129 -12.81 0.09 -15.71
C PRO A 129 -11.33 0.18 -16.09
N ASP A 130 -11.02 -0.05 -17.35
CA ASP A 130 -9.64 0.00 -17.88
C ASP A 130 -8.96 1.35 -17.58
N GLU A 131 -9.69 2.46 -17.65
CA GLU A 131 -9.16 3.80 -17.33
C GLU A 131 -8.66 3.89 -15.88
N ALA A 132 -9.37 3.28 -14.93
CA ALA A 132 -8.95 3.26 -13.53
C ALA A 132 -7.74 2.35 -13.32
N ILE A 133 -7.69 1.20 -14.02
CA ILE A 133 -6.54 0.29 -14.00
C ILE A 133 -5.31 1.01 -14.53
N GLU A 134 -5.40 1.63 -15.70
CA GLU A 134 -4.27 2.35 -16.32
C GLU A 134 -3.82 3.56 -15.47
N ARG A 135 -4.75 4.23 -14.79
CA ARG A 135 -4.42 5.32 -13.87
C ARG A 135 -3.57 4.85 -12.68
N VAL A 136 -3.93 3.72 -12.06
CA VAL A 136 -3.15 3.14 -10.95
C VAL A 136 -1.81 2.58 -11.43
N LYS A 137 -1.79 1.90 -12.59
CA LYS A 137 -0.53 1.42 -13.20
C LYS A 137 0.40 2.59 -13.50
N GLY A 138 -0.07 3.61 -14.19
CA GLY A 138 0.71 4.80 -14.52
C GLY A 138 1.25 5.53 -13.31
N PHE A 139 0.50 5.56 -12.20
CA PHE A 139 0.98 6.12 -10.94
C PHE A 139 2.21 5.34 -10.40
N TRP A 140 2.13 4.00 -10.34
CA TRP A 140 3.24 3.18 -9.85
C TRP A 140 4.45 3.19 -10.79
N GLU A 141 4.22 3.17 -12.10
CA GLU A 141 5.28 3.29 -13.12
C GLU A 141 6.00 4.64 -13.04
N ALA A 142 5.27 5.72 -12.81
CA ALA A 142 5.85 7.06 -12.62
C ALA A 142 6.71 7.16 -11.36
N LEU A 143 6.48 6.29 -10.36
CA LEU A 143 7.36 6.12 -9.20
C LEU A 143 8.58 5.23 -9.48
N GLY A 144 8.67 4.64 -10.68
CA GLY A 144 9.79 3.81 -11.12
C GLY A 144 9.58 2.32 -10.87
N MET A 145 8.34 1.88 -10.63
CA MET A 145 8.02 0.46 -10.42
C MET A 145 7.77 -0.29 -11.73
N HIS A 146 7.97 -1.60 -11.70
CA HIS A 146 7.53 -2.51 -12.77
C HIS A 146 6.15 -3.08 -12.38
N VAL A 147 5.10 -2.69 -13.11
CA VAL A 147 3.74 -3.11 -12.78
C VAL A 147 3.43 -4.47 -13.41
N LEU A 148 2.96 -5.39 -12.57
CA LEU A 148 2.47 -6.72 -12.94
C LEU A 148 0.98 -6.80 -12.63
N GLN A 149 0.20 -7.48 -13.46
CA GLN A 149 -1.23 -7.68 -13.24
C GLN A 149 -1.54 -9.17 -13.09
N THR A 150 -2.38 -9.50 -12.10
CA THR A 150 -2.86 -10.87 -11.87
C THR A 150 -4.18 -10.84 -11.10
N THR A 151 -4.78 -12.00 -10.82
CA THR A 151 -5.96 -12.08 -9.95
C THR A 151 -5.57 -11.99 -8.48
N PRO A 152 -6.49 -11.57 -7.58
CA PRO A 152 -6.25 -11.52 -6.14
C PRO A 152 -5.81 -12.85 -5.54
N GLU A 153 -6.43 -13.96 -5.98
CA GLU A 153 -6.13 -15.32 -5.53
C GLU A 153 -4.73 -15.74 -5.94
N ASN A 154 -4.36 -15.48 -7.19
CA ASN A 154 -3.06 -15.85 -7.73
C ASN A 154 -1.95 -15.01 -7.06
N HIS A 155 -2.22 -13.72 -6.80
CA HIS A 155 -1.33 -12.87 -6.00
C HIS A 155 -1.03 -13.51 -4.65
N ASP A 156 -2.07 -13.83 -3.86
CA ASP A 156 -1.88 -14.34 -2.50
C ASP A 156 -1.18 -15.70 -2.49
N ARG A 157 -1.48 -16.59 -3.48
CA ARG A 157 -0.79 -17.86 -3.66
C ARG A 157 0.71 -17.66 -3.96
N ILE A 158 1.05 -16.79 -4.90
CA ILE A 158 2.45 -16.52 -5.27
C ILE A 158 3.20 -15.93 -4.08
N LEU A 159 2.63 -14.93 -3.40
CA LEU A 159 3.29 -14.27 -2.27
C LEU A 159 3.41 -15.20 -1.05
N ALA A 160 2.49 -16.14 -0.86
CA ALA A 160 2.63 -17.18 0.17
C ALA A 160 3.90 -18.00 -0.06
N GLU A 161 4.19 -18.40 -1.29
CA GLU A 161 5.35 -19.23 -1.64
C GLU A 161 6.66 -18.43 -1.69
N THR A 162 6.64 -17.23 -2.28
CA THR A 162 7.86 -16.48 -2.60
C THR A 162 8.30 -15.47 -1.52
N SER A 163 7.40 -15.12 -0.61
CA SER A 163 7.64 -14.12 0.43
C SER A 163 7.29 -14.63 1.83
N HIS A 164 6.04 -15.04 2.06
CA HIS A 164 5.57 -15.32 3.42
C HIS A 164 6.20 -16.59 3.99
N LEU A 165 6.24 -17.68 3.24
CA LEU A 165 6.85 -18.94 3.68
C LEU A 165 8.35 -18.79 3.97
N PRO A 166 9.18 -18.19 3.09
CA PRO A 166 10.57 -17.89 3.41
C PRO A 166 10.75 -17.08 4.69
N HIS A 167 9.87 -16.08 4.91
CA HIS A 167 9.94 -15.26 6.12
C HIS A 167 9.60 -16.05 7.39
N VAL A 168 8.58 -16.91 7.35
CA VAL A 168 8.22 -17.80 8.46
C VAL A 168 9.37 -18.77 8.77
N ILE A 169 9.96 -19.40 7.73
CA ILE A 169 11.08 -20.33 7.89
C ILE A 169 12.30 -19.63 8.50
N SER A 170 12.64 -18.44 7.99
CA SER A 170 13.76 -17.65 8.52
C SER A 170 13.56 -17.24 9.98
N SER A 171 12.33 -16.84 10.33
CA SER A 171 11.98 -16.49 11.71
C SER A 171 12.03 -17.71 12.62
N ALA A 172 11.50 -18.85 12.18
CA ALA A 172 11.57 -20.10 12.95
C ALA A 172 13.01 -20.55 13.15
N LEU A 173 13.85 -20.46 12.10
CA LEU A 173 15.28 -20.78 12.22
C LEU A 173 15.98 -19.85 13.21
N ALA A 174 15.74 -18.54 13.12
CA ALA A 174 16.32 -17.57 14.06
C ALA A 174 15.95 -17.86 15.52
N MET A 175 14.71 -18.34 15.77
CA MET A 175 14.25 -18.70 17.11
C MET A 175 14.92 -19.97 17.69
N THR A 176 15.56 -20.80 16.86
CA THR A 176 16.33 -21.96 17.34
C THR A 176 17.69 -21.58 17.91
N LEU A 177 18.14 -20.35 17.65
CA LEU A 177 19.45 -19.86 18.09
C LEU A 177 19.35 -19.25 19.49
N SER A 178 19.93 -19.91 20.48
CA SER A 178 20.09 -19.35 21.82
C SER A 178 21.17 -18.26 21.83
N GLU A 179 21.09 -17.31 22.79
CA GLU A 179 22.15 -16.30 22.99
C GLU A 179 23.54 -16.95 23.24
N GLU A 180 23.55 -18.06 23.95
CA GLU A 180 24.80 -18.84 24.24
C GLU A 180 25.45 -19.39 22.96
N ASN A 181 24.63 -19.81 21.98
CA ASN A 181 25.12 -20.39 20.72
C ASN A 181 25.39 -19.36 19.63
N ARG A 182 25.02 -18.10 19.83
CA ARG A 182 25.18 -17.01 18.85
C ARG A 182 26.65 -16.82 18.38
N PRO A 183 27.69 -16.91 19.25
CA PRO A 183 29.07 -16.77 18.82
C PRO A 183 29.56 -17.89 17.88
N PHE A 184 28.87 -19.03 17.84
CA PHE A 184 29.23 -20.18 17.01
C PHE A 184 28.53 -20.20 15.66
N THR A 185 27.74 -19.16 15.30
CA THR A 185 27.04 -19.09 14.01
C THR A 185 28.06 -18.87 12.87
N SER A 186 27.84 -19.60 11.78
CA SER A 186 28.59 -19.48 10.53
C SER A 186 27.70 -18.85 9.43
N THR A 187 28.16 -18.88 8.19
CA THR A 187 27.47 -18.33 7.02
C THR A 187 26.04 -18.83 6.81
N GLY A 188 25.64 -19.96 7.38
CA GLY A 188 24.28 -20.51 7.31
C GLY A 188 23.24 -19.73 8.13
N PHE A 189 23.68 -18.82 9.02
CA PHE A 189 22.81 -17.97 9.86
C PHE A 189 22.93 -16.46 9.54
N ARG A 190 23.58 -16.11 8.44
CA ARG A 190 23.74 -14.71 7.98
C ARG A 190 22.83 -14.39 6.83
#